data_313d0fe8f3f8c64d8572d30a9034b703
#
_entry.id   313d0fe8f3f8c64d8572d30a9034b703
#
_cell.length_a   1.000
_cell.length_b   1.000
_cell.length_c   1.000
_cell.angle_alpha   90.00
_cell.angle_beta   90.00
_cell.angle_gamma   90.00
#
_symmetry.space_group_name_H-M   'P 1'
#
loop_
_entity.id
_entity.type
_entity.pdbx_description
1 polymer ?
#
loop_
_entity_poly.entity_id
_entity_poly.type
_entity_poly.pdbx_seq_one_letter_code
_entity_poly.pdbx_strand_id
1 'polypeptide(L)'
;MFFEFLQQGFFHILDIGALDHLLFLLVLGIVYDLSQWKKLLWVLTAFTIAHSLSLALSILNIININAKLVEVLIPLTILITCIENFIYLTPKKYNIILAGIFGLIHGLGFSNTLKELFIGMDINLFQTLLPFNIGIELAQILFMSILIFLLHYFNKLKLIAYCNLVRIISAFVAVQSMVWIVTRFNNI
;
A
#
# COMPACT_ATOMS: atom_id res chain seq x y z
N MET A 1 21.73 -9.67 -8.49
CA MET A 1 21.54 -8.80 -7.31
C MET A 1 20.58 -7.63 -7.58
N PHE A 2 20.91 -6.60 -8.42
CA PHE A 2 19.99 -5.46 -8.67
C PHE A 2 18.60 -5.92 -9.17
N PHE A 3 18.55 -6.71 -10.24
CA PHE A 3 17.29 -7.19 -10.83
C PHE A 3 16.50 -8.12 -9.90
N GLU A 4 17.14 -8.89 -9.05
CA GLU A 4 16.49 -9.76 -8.07
C GLU A 4 15.73 -8.95 -7.04
N PHE A 5 16.36 -7.90 -6.46
CA PHE A 5 15.69 -7.03 -5.50
C PHE A 5 14.60 -6.17 -6.14
N LEU A 6 14.80 -5.72 -7.38
CA LEU A 6 13.75 -5.03 -8.13
C LEU A 6 12.54 -5.96 -8.34
N GLN A 7 12.78 -7.20 -8.72
CA GLN A 7 11.73 -8.21 -8.89
C GLN A 7 11.03 -8.53 -7.57
N GLN A 8 11.78 -8.68 -6.48
CA GLN A 8 11.21 -8.88 -5.15
C GLN A 8 10.29 -7.72 -4.73
N GLY A 9 10.74 -6.47 -4.91
CA GLY A 9 9.91 -5.29 -4.62
C GLY A 9 8.66 -5.23 -5.49
N PHE A 10 8.78 -5.57 -6.77
CA PHE A 10 7.66 -5.59 -7.69
C PHE A 10 6.60 -6.63 -7.28
N PHE A 11 7.01 -7.85 -7.02
CA PHE A 11 6.10 -8.92 -6.62
C PHE A 11 5.62 -8.78 -5.18
N HIS A 12 6.36 -8.09 -4.29
CA HIS A 12 5.91 -7.80 -2.94
C HIS A 12 4.55 -7.07 -2.93
N ILE A 13 4.34 -6.13 -3.85
CA ILE A 13 3.07 -5.40 -3.98
C ILE A 13 1.97 -6.25 -4.63
N LEU A 14 2.34 -7.09 -5.59
CA LEU A 14 1.40 -7.89 -6.39
C LEU A 14 1.16 -9.29 -5.82
N ASP A 15 1.72 -9.59 -4.65
CA ASP A 15 1.56 -10.88 -4.00
C ASP A 15 0.10 -11.09 -3.56
N ILE A 16 -0.53 -12.12 -4.14
CA ILE A 16 -1.89 -12.53 -3.78
C ILE A 16 -1.93 -13.09 -2.35
N GLY A 17 -0.82 -13.60 -1.82
CA GLY A 17 -0.69 -14.02 -0.43
C GLY A 17 -0.69 -12.85 0.57
N ALA A 18 -0.40 -11.63 0.11
CA ALA A 18 -0.36 -10.40 0.90
C ALA A 18 -1.33 -9.35 0.34
N LEU A 19 -2.63 -9.67 0.33
CA LEU A 19 -3.70 -8.85 -0.27
C LEU A 19 -3.85 -7.46 0.34
N ASP A 20 -3.30 -7.21 1.51
CA ASP A 20 -3.39 -5.91 2.18
C ASP A 20 -2.85 -4.75 1.33
N HIS A 21 -1.71 -4.93 0.64
CA HIS A 21 -1.19 -3.92 -0.29
C HIS A 21 -2.13 -3.66 -1.46
N LEU A 22 -2.63 -4.72 -2.09
CA LEU A 22 -3.54 -4.59 -3.24
C LEU A 22 -4.86 -3.94 -2.86
N LEU A 23 -5.44 -4.33 -1.71
CA LEU A 23 -6.68 -3.72 -1.22
C LEU A 23 -6.47 -2.28 -0.75
N PHE A 24 -5.33 -1.97 -0.13
CA PHE A 24 -4.96 -0.60 0.19
C PHE A 24 -4.87 0.26 -1.08
N LEU A 25 -4.13 -0.19 -2.09
CA LEU A 25 -4.00 0.51 -3.36
C LEU A 25 -5.35 0.69 -4.05
N LEU A 26 -6.21 -0.34 -4.03
CA LEU A 26 -7.54 -0.29 -4.61
C LEU A 26 -8.37 0.85 -3.98
N VAL A 27 -8.48 0.90 -2.65
CA VAL A 27 -9.28 1.93 -1.97
C VAL A 27 -8.62 3.30 -2.00
N LEU A 28 -7.30 3.38 -2.03
CA LEU A 28 -6.56 4.62 -2.21
C LEU A 28 -6.80 5.21 -3.61
N GLY A 29 -6.75 4.37 -4.65
CA GLY A 29 -6.81 4.78 -6.05
C GLY A 29 -8.21 5.05 -6.57
N ILE A 30 -9.24 4.38 -6.02
CA ILE A 30 -10.60 4.40 -6.57
C ILE A 30 -11.25 5.79 -6.62
N VAL A 31 -10.78 6.75 -5.83
CA VAL A 31 -11.29 8.13 -5.80
C VAL A 31 -10.59 9.07 -6.80
N TYR A 32 -9.58 8.57 -7.52
CA TYR A 32 -8.83 9.33 -8.52
C TYR A 32 -9.36 9.06 -9.93
N ASP A 33 -9.35 10.07 -10.77
CA ASP A 33 -9.63 9.96 -12.19
C ASP A 33 -8.38 10.21 -13.06
N LEU A 34 -8.51 9.97 -14.36
CA LEU A 34 -7.41 10.17 -15.31
C LEU A 34 -6.81 11.58 -15.30
N SER A 35 -7.59 12.61 -14.95
CA SER A 35 -7.09 14.01 -14.91
C SER A 35 -6.20 14.26 -13.70
N GLN A 36 -6.27 13.40 -12.68
CA GLN A 36 -5.62 13.55 -11.39
C GLN A 36 -4.39 12.63 -11.23
N TRP A 37 -3.93 11.97 -12.31
CA TRP A 37 -2.83 11.01 -12.29
C TRP A 37 -1.55 11.55 -11.64
N LYS A 38 -1.24 12.87 -11.83
CA LYS A 38 -0.07 13.50 -11.20
C LYS A 38 -0.19 13.55 -9.68
N LYS A 39 -1.40 13.83 -9.16
CA LYS A 39 -1.65 13.84 -7.72
C LYS A 39 -1.52 12.44 -7.14
N LEU A 40 -2.05 11.44 -7.85
CA LEU A 40 -1.93 10.04 -7.45
C LEU A 40 -0.47 9.60 -7.41
N LEU A 41 0.34 9.92 -8.42
CA LEU A 41 1.78 9.62 -8.39
C LEU A 41 2.46 10.18 -7.14
N TRP A 42 2.22 11.45 -6.78
CA TRP A 42 2.79 12.03 -5.56
C TRP A 42 2.37 11.29 -4.28
N VAL A 43 1.13 10.79 -4.23
CA VAL A 43 0.64 9.99 -3.10
C VAL A 43 1.34 8.63 -3.04
N LEU A 44 1.51 7.96 -4.19
CA LEU A 44 2.25 6.69 -4.27
C LEU A 44 3.71 6.86 -3.88
N THR A 45 4.39 7.86 -4.44
CA THR A 45 5.80 8.14 -4.13
C THR A 45 5.97 8.50 -2.63
N ALA A 46 5.05 9.28 -2.04
CA ALA A 46 5.09 9.59 -0.61
C ALA A 46 4.95 8.31 0.24
N PHE A 47 4.06 7.40 -0.15
CA PHE A 47 3.93 6.09 0.49
C PHE A 47 5.23 5.28 0.35
N THR A 48 5.78 5.15 -0.86
CA THR A 48 7.00 4.36 -1.13
C THR A 48 8.21 4.91 -0.36
N ILE A 49 8.41 6.23 -0.33
CA ILE A 49 9.51 6.86 0.42
C ILE A 49 9.38 6.56 1.91
N ALA A 50 8.20 6.74 2.48
CA ALA A 50 7.94 6.50 3.90
C ALA A 50 8.07 5.01 4.25
N HIS A 51 7.57 4.12 3.40
CA HIS A 51 7.72 2.66 3.49
C HIS A 51 9.21 2.28 3.53
N SER A 52 9.98 2.79 2.57
CA SER A 52 11.42 2.56 2.48
C SER A 52 12.17 3.05 3.73
N LEU A 53 11.81 4.22 4.22
CA LEU A 53 12.43 4.80 5.41
C LEU A 53 12.20 3.92 6.64
N SER A 54 10.96 3.52 6.91
CA SER A 54 10.64 2.67 8.06
C SER A 54 11.27 1.28 7.94
N LEU A 55 11.30 0.72 6.73
CA LEU A 55 11.97 -0.54 6.43
C LEU A 55 13.47 -0.45 6.71
N ALA A 56 14.15 0.59 6.23
CA ALA A 56 15.58 0.83 6.48
C ALA A 56 15.87 0.98 7.98
N LEU A 57 15.08 1.79 8.69
CA LEU A 57 15.25 2.02 10.13
C LEU A 57 15.04 0.74 10.94
N SER A 58 14.12 -0.12 10.52
CA SER A 58 13.90 -1.43 11.15
C SER A 58 15.02 -2.42 10.85
N ILE A 59 15.55 -2.49 9.62
CA ILE A 59 16.66 -3.35 9.25
C ILE A 59 17.93 -2.96 10.04
N LEU A 60 18.16 -1.65 10.22
CA LEU A 60 19.28 -1.12 11.01
C LEU A 60 19.08 -1.31 12.54
N ASN A 61 17.95 -1.90 12.97
CA ASN A 61 17.56 -2.03 14.38
C ASN A 61 17.48 -0.68 15.14
N ILE A 62 17.30 0.44 14.43
CA ILE A 62 17.06 1.76 15.03
C ILE A 62 15.63 1.83 15.59
N ILE A 63 14.68 1.23 14.88
CA ILE A 63 13.29 1.10 15.31
C ILE A 63 12.97 -0.39 15.43
N ASN A 64 12.45 -0.78 16.59
CA ASN A 64 11.98 -2.14 16.83
C ASN A 64 10.56 -2.09 17.40
N ILE A 65 9.58 -2.37 16.58
CA ILE A 65 8.15 -2.40 16.94
C ILE A 65 7.69 -3.85 16.93
N ASN A 66 6.83 -4.21 17.87
CA ASN A 66 6.23 -5.54 17.92
C ASN A 66 5.51 -5.85 16.59
N ALA A 67 5.94 -6.91 15.91
CA ALA A 67 5.37 -7.31 14.61
C ALA A 67 3.85 -7.51 14.68
N LYS A 68 3.35 -8.12 15.74
CA LYS A 68 1.91 -8.35 15.94
C LYS A 68 1.11 -7.05 15.99
N LEU A 69 1.68 -5.99 16.60
CA LEU A 69 1.05 -4.67 16.60
C LEU A 69 0.99 -4.10 15.18
N VAL A 70 2.06 -4.22 14.41
CA VAL A 70 2.12 -3.74 13.02
C VAL A 70 1.11 -4.48 12.16
N GLU A 71 0.97 -5.79 12.33
CA GLU A 71 -0.02 -6.61 11.61
C GLU A 71 -1.47 -6.14 11.83
N VAL A 72 -1.80 -5.58 12.99
CA VAL A 72 -3.11 -4.98 13.25
C VAL A 72 -3.21 -3.55 12.69
N LEU A 73 -2.12 -2.78 12.75
CA LEU A 73 -2.10 -1.42 12.23
C LEU A 73 -2.27 -1.35 10.71
N ILE A 74 -1.73 -2.32 9.96
CA ILE A 74 -1.88 -2.38 8.49
C ILE A 74 -3.37 -2.38 8.08
N PRO A 75 -4.21 -3.35 8.46
CA PRO A 75 -5.62 -3.32 8.07
C PRO A 75 -6.39 -2.14 8.67
N LEU A 76 -5.93 -1.57 9.80
CA LEU A 76 -6.51 -0.34 10.33
C LEU A 76 -6.32 0.84 9.37
N THR A 77 -5.15 0.98 8.72
CA THR A 77 -4.92 2.02 7.70
C THR A 77 -5.83 1.85 6.48
N ILE A 78 -6.09 0.61 6.07
CA ILE A 78 -7.02 0.28 4.98
C ILE A 78 -8.44 0.68 5.37
N LEU A 79 -8.87 0.33 6.58
CA LEU A 79 -10.19 0.69 7.10
C LEU A 79 -10.39 2.21 7.17
N ILE A 80 -9.38 2.96 7.64
CA ILE A 80 -9.43 4.43 7.66
C ILE A 80 -9.62 4.98 6.24
N THR A 81 -8.88 4.48 5.24
CA THR A 81 -9.05 4.88 3.85
C THR A 81 -10.45 4.58 3.32
N CYS A 82 -11.02 3.43 3.69
CA CYS A 82 -12.41 3.10 3.34
C CYS A 82 -13.40 4.09 3.95
N ILE A 83 -13.24 4.47 5.23
CA ILE A 83 -14.08 5.46 5.90
C ILE A 83 -13.97 6.82 5.20
N GLU A 84 -12.77 7.24 4.83
CA GLU A 84 -12.57 8.47 4.05
C GLU A 84 -13.34 8.44 2.73
N ASN A 85 -13.36 7.32 2.02
CA ASN A 85 -14.08 7.16 0.76
C ASN A 85 -15.61 7.25 0.95
N PHE A 86 -16.15 6.87 2.11
CA PHE A 86 -17.57 7.10 2.42
C PHE A 86 -17.91 8.58 2.64
N ILE A 87 -16.98 9.32 3.26
CA ILE A 87 -17.17 10.74 3.58
C ILE A 87 -16.84 11.61 2.36
N TYR A 88 -15.73 11.28 1.68
CA TYR A 88 -15.18 12.06 0.58
C TYR A 88 -15.05 11.19 -0.68
N LEU A 89 -15.80 11.52 -1.70
CA LEU A 89 -15.77 10.83 -3.00
C LEU A 89 -14.69 11.39 -3.95
N THR A 90 -13.84 12.28 -3.46
CA THR A 90 -12.77 12.93 -4.23
C THR A 90 -11.50 13.05 -3.39
N PRO A 91 -10.32 12.94 -4.01
CA PRO A 91 -9.05 13.01 -3.29
C PRO A 91 -8.84 14.38 -2.64
N LYS A 92 -8.31 14.37 -1.42
CA LYS A 92 -8.01 15.55 -0.62
C LYS A 92 -6.51 15.87 -0.64
N LYS A 93 -6.14 17.10 -0.32
CA LYS A 93 -4.72 17.52 -0.29
C LYS A 93 -3.91 16.78 0.78
N TYR A 94 -4.54 16.39 1.89
CA TYR A 94 -3.89 15.68 2.98
C TYR A 94 -3.65 14.19 2.71
N ASN A 95 -4.21 13.61 1.62
CA ASN A 95 -4.00 12.19 1.27
C ASN A 95 -2.51 11.85 1.11
N ILE A 96 -1.69 12.83 0.68
CA ILE A 96 -0.23 12.67 0.59
C ILE A 96 0.40 12.43 1.97
N ILE A 97 -0.06 13.14 2.99
CA ILE A 97 0.43 13.00 4.37
C ILE A 97 -0.03 11.67 4.96
N LEU A 98 -1.30 11.32 4.75
CA LEU A 98 -1.83 10.03 5.20
C LEU A 98 -1.12 8.86 4.52
N ALA A 99 -0.89 8.94 3.22
CA ALA A 99 -0.14 7.91 2.50
C ALA A 99 1.29 7.77 3.06
N GLY A 100 1.96 8.85 3.41
CA GLY A 100 3.25 8.81 4.09
C GLY A 100 3.16 8.11 5.45
N ILE A 101 2.20 8.47 6.30
CA ILE A 101 2.01 7.81 7.61
C ILE A 101 1.71 6.32 7.42
N PHE A 102 0.85 5.97 6.48
CA PHE A 102 0.50 4.58 6.19
C PHE A 102 1.69 3.80 5.61
N GLY A 103 2.49 4.45 4.75
CA GLY A 103 3.75 3.89 4.25
C GLY A 103 4.71 3.51 5.37
N LEU A 104 4.88 4.36 6.41
CA LEU A 104 5.69 4.03 7.57
C LEU A 104 5.22 2.73 8.26
N ILE A 105 3.91 2.57 8.44
CA ILE A 105 3.32 1.38 9.07
C ILE A 105 3.56 0.13 8.21
N HIS A 106 3.26 0.22 6.90
CA HIS A 106 3.40 -0.90 5.98
C HIS A 106 4.87 -1.35 5.81
N GLY A 107 5.83 -0.42 5.81
CA GLY A 107 7.25 -0.75 5.74
C GLY A 107 7.76 -1.53 6.96
N LEU A 108 7.23 -1.23 8.15
CA LEU A 108 7.54 -2.01 9.36
C LEU A 108 7.02 -3.45 9.27
N GLY A 109 5.87 -3.68 8.60
CA GLY A 109 5.29 -5.01 8.44
C GLY A 109 6.17 -5.98 7.65
N PHE A 110 6.87 -5.48 6.64
CA PHE A 110 7.75 -6.32 5.79
C PHE A 110 9.17 -6.47 6.34
N SER A 111 9.54 -5.69 7.34
CA SER A 111 10.93 -5.61 7.83
C SER A 111 11.49 -6.94 8.34
N ASN A 112 10.69 -7.77 9.00
CA ASN A 112 11.13 -9.06 9.52
C ASN A 112 11.41 -10.06 8.40
N THR A 113 10.54 -10.14 7.41
CA THR A 113 10.72 -11.00 6.24
C THR A 113 12.01 -10.61 5.49
N LEU A 114 12.25 -9.32 5.33
CA LEU A 114 13.45 -8.85 4.66
C LEU A 114 14.73 -9.09 5.48
N LYS A 115 14.67 -8.96 6.83
CA LYS A 115 15.77 -9.33 7.71
C LYS A 115 16.15 -10.80 7.58
N GLU A 116 15.16 -11.69 7.50
CA GLU A 116 15.39 -13.13 7.31
C GLU A 116 16.09 -13.43 5.97
N LEU A 117 15.70 -12.75 4.90
CA LEU A 117 16.35 -12.87 3.59
C LEU A 117 17.81 -12.41 3.60
N PHE A 118 18.17 -11.54 4.54
CA PHE A 118 19.51 -10.95 4.63
C PHE A 118 20.45 -11.67 5.61
N ILE A 119 20.00 -12.72 6.28
CA ILE A 119 20.83 -13.49 7.21
C ILE A 119 22.04 -14.05 6.45
N GLY A 120 23.24 -13.68 6.89
CA GLY A 120 24.50 -14.16 6.28
C GLY A 120 24.97 -13.45 5.02
N MET A 121 24.32 -12.34 4.62
CA MET A 121 24.75 -11.51 3.52
C MET A 121 25.42 -10.22 4.01
N ASP A 122 26.53 -9.81 3.40
CA ASP A 122 27.09 -8.45 3.56
C ASP A 122 26.18 -7.46 2.81
N ILE A 123 25.27 -6.81 3.57
CA ILE A 123 24.23 -5.96 2.96
C ILE A 123 24.74 -4.54 2.78
N ASN A 124 24.84 -4.12 1.52
CA ASN A 124 24.82 -2.72 1.19
C ASN A 124 23.37 -2.26 1.08
N LEU A 125 22.83 -1.61 2.12
CA LEU A 125 21.44 -1.14 2.19
C LEU A 125 21.03 -0.35 0.93
N PHE A 126 21.93 0.47 0.38
CA PHE A 126 21.62 1.23 -0.81
C PHE A 126 21.43 0.34 -2.05
N GLN A 127 22.32 -0.65 -2.23
CA GLN A 127 22.26 -1.57 -3.37
C GLN A 127 21.09 -2.54 -3.29
N THR A 128 20.50 -2.70 -2.13
CA THR A 128 19.38 -3.61 -1.87
C THR A 128 18.04 -2.87 -1.85
N LEU A 129 17.94 -1.83 -1.02
CA LEU A 129 16.66 -1.12 -0.85
C LEU A 129 16.30 -0.25 -2.06
N LEU A 130 17.29 0.33 -2.76
CA LEU A 130 16.99 1.17 -3.92
C LEU A 130 16.28 0.39 -5.04
N PRO A 131 16.81 -0.75 -5.56
CA PRO A 131 16.09 -1.52 -6.57
C PRO A 131 14.78 -2.11 -6.05
N PHE A 132 14.71 -2.55 -4.79
CA PHE A 132 13.49 -3.03 -4.18
C PHE A 132 12.38 -1.95 -4.21
N ASN A 133 12.70 -0.72 -3.84
CA ASN A 133 11.75 0.39 -3.84
C ASN A 133 11.35 0.84 -5.25
N ILE A 134 12.27 0.80 -6.21
CA ILE A 134 11.93 0.99 -7.62
C ILE A 134 10.94 -0.08 -8.07
N GLY A 135 11.12 -1.33 -7.66
CA GLY A 135 10.19 -2.42 -7.93
C GLY A 135 8.80 -2.16 -7.36
N ILE A 136 8.71 -1.73 -6.09
CA ILE A 136 7.46 -1.31 -5.44
C ILE A 136 6.75 -0.24 -6.27
N GLU A 137 7.46 0.85 -6.61
CA GLU A 137 6.88 1.99 -7.34
C GLU A 137 6.36 1.57 -8.72
N LEU A 138 7.11 0.74 -9.45
CA LEU A 138 6.70 0.21 -10.74
C LEU A 138 5.43 -0.64 -10.63
N ALA A 139 5.34 -1.51 -9.63
CA ALA A 139 4.14 -2.34 -9.37
C ALA A 139 2.92 -1.48 -9.03
N GLN A 140 3.09 -0.46 -8.19
CA GLN A 140 2.03 0.48 -7.85
C GLN A 140 1.54 1.26 -9.06
N ILE A 141 2.45 1.79 -9.89
CA ILE A 141 2.09 2.53 -11.11
C ILE A 141 1.35 1.61 -12.09
N LEU A 142 1.81 0.38 -12.27
CA LEU A 142 1.14 -0.60 -13.12
C LEU A 142 -0.28 -0.88 -12.63
N PHE A 143 -0.43 -1.23 -11.35
CA PHE A 143 -1.74 -1.53 -10.74
C PHE A 143 -2.70 -0.33 -10.87
N MET A 144 -2.23 0.88 -10.53
CA MET A 144 -3.04 2.09 -10.60
C MET A 144 -3.42 2.47 -12.03
N SER A 145 -2.52 2.25 -13.00
CA SER A 145 -2.81 2.50 -14.41
C SER A 145 -3.95 1.61 -14.90
N ILE A 146 -3.91 0.32 -14.54
CA ILE A 146 -4.98 -0.63 -14.86
C ILE A 146 -6.28 -0.22 -14.14
N LEU A 147 -6.22 0.10 -12.85
CA LEU A 147 -7.38 0.49 -12.06
C LEU A 147 -8.07 1.73 -12.65
N ILE A 148 -7.33 2.81 -12.91
CA ILE A 148 -7.88 4.06 -13.47
C ILE A 148 -8.47 3.81 -14.86
N PHE A 149 -7.81 3.00 -15.69
CA PHE A 149 -8.33 2.64 -17.00
C PHE A 149 -9.67 1.89 -16.89
N LEU A 150 -9.75 0.90 -16.00
CA LEU A 150 -10.99 0.16 -15.74
C LEU A 150 -12.10 1.09 -15.22
N LEU A 151 -11.79 1.94 -14.24
CA LEU A 151 -12.75 2.90 -13.68
C LEU A 151 -13.27 3.88 -14.74
N HIS A 152 -12.38 4.38 -15.61
CA HIS A 152 -12.77 5.24 -16.73
C HIS A 152 -13.74 4.53 -17.68
N TYR A 153 -13.45 3.27 -18.02
CA TYR A 153 -14.30 2.47 -18.90
C TYR A 153 -15.66 2.17 -18.25
N PHE A 154 -15.70 1.74 -16.99
CA PHE A 154 -16.95 1.49 -16.26
C PHE A 154 -17.80 2.75 -16.12
N ASN A 155 -17.18 3.90 -15.85
CA ASN A 155 -17.88 5.17 -15.76
C ASN A 155 -18.52 5.57 -17.11
N LYS A 156 -17.84 5.27 -18.22
CA LYS A 156 -18.36 5.52 -19.58
C LYS A 156 -19.58 4.65 -19.90
N LEU A 157 -19.64 3.43 -19.39
CA LEU A 157 -20.78 2.51 -19.58
C LEU A 157 -22.02 2.92 -18.79
N LYS A 158 -21.91 3.82 -17.81
CA LYS A 158 -23.02 4.34 -16.97
C LYS A 158 -23.85 3.24 -16.28
N LEU A 159 -23.31 2.06 -16.07
CA LEU A 159 -24.00 0.93 -15.45
C LEU A 159 -24.32 1.19 -13.97
N ILE A 160 -23.43 1.88 -13.26
CA ILE A 160 -23.58 2.24 -11.85
C ILE A 160 -23.06 3.67 -11.68
N ALA A 161 -23.73 4.48 -10.85
CA ALA A 161 -23.21 5.79 -10.50
C ALA A 161 -21.85 5.63 -9.81
N TYR A 162 -20.85 6.42 -10.21
CA TYR A 162 -19.48 6.35 -9.71
C TYR A 162 -19.40 6.39 -8.18
N CYS A 163 -20.21 7.25 -7.53
CA CYS A 163 -20.26 7.31 -6.08
C CYS A 163 -20.71 5.99 -5.42
N ASN A 164 -21.64 5.26 -6.06
CA ASN A 164 -22.07 3.97 -5.56
C ASN A 164 -20.99 2.90 -5.75
N LEU A 165 -20.27 2.92 -6.87
CA LEU A 165 -19.14 2.01 -7.12
C LEU A 165 -18.06 2.19 -6.06
N VAL A 166 -17.66 3.44 -5.77
CA VAL A 166 -16.66 3.76 -4.72
C VAL A 166 -17.13 3.23 -3.36
N ARG A 167 -18.39 3.48 -3.00
CA ARG A 167 -18.96 3.02 -1.71
C ARG A 167 -19.05 1.50 -1.62
N ILE A 168 -19.48 0.82 -2.67
CA ILE A 168 -19.61 -0.65 -2.68
C ILE A 168 -18.23 -1.30 -2.50
N ILE A 169 -17.23 -0.87 -3.29
CA ILE A 169 -15.88 -1.42 -3.18
C ILE A 169 -15.29 -1.10 -1.81
N SER A 170 -15.42 0.14 -1.33
CA SER A 170 -14.92 0.51 -0.01
C SER A 170 -15.61 -0.26 1.12
N ALA A 171 -16.92 -0.56 1.01
CA ALA A 171 -17.64 -1.39 1.98
C ALA A 171 -17.08 -2.82 2.03
N PHE A 172 -16.88 -3.43 0.86
CA PHE A 172 -16.31 -4.77 0.78
C PHE A 172 -14.91 -4.84 1.40
N VAL A 173 -14.04 -3.89 1.05
CA VAL A 173 -12.68 -3.81 1.60
C VAL A 173 -12.70 -3.49 3.09
N ALA A 174 -13.61 -2.64 3.57
CA ALA A 174 -13.77 -2.33 4.99
C ALA A 174 -14.14 -3.58 5.82
N VAL A 175 -15.06 -4.40 5.31
CA VAL A 175 -15.42 -5.68 5.97
C VAL A 175 -14.20 -6.60 6.05
N GLN A 176 -13.45 -6.76 4.94
CA GLN A 176 -12.24 -7.57 4.94
C GLN A 176 -11.19 -7.03 5.91
N SER A 177 -11.00 -5.71 5.99
CA SER A 177 -10.07 -5.07 6.93
C SER A 177 -10.48 -5.31 8.38
N MET A 178 -11.79 -5.22 8.70
CA MET A 178 -12.29 -5.54 10.04
C MET A 178 -12.06 -7.00 10.41
N VAL A 179 -12.27 -7.95 9.49
CA VAL A 179 -11.96 -9.36 9.71
C VAL A 179 -10.48 -9.53 10.04
N TRP A 180 -9.57 -8.90 9.29
CA TRP A 180 -8.14 -8.98 9.57
C TRP A 180 -7.75 -8.34 10.91
N ILE A 181 -8.35 -7.20 11.28
CA ILE A 181 -8.09 -6.58 12.58
C ILE A 181 -8.44 -7.56 13.70
N VAL A 182 -9.65 -8.16 13.66
CA VAL A 182 -10.11 -9.08 14.70
C VAL A 182 -9.25 -10.35 14.75
N THR A 183 -8.97 -10.96 13.60
CA THR A 183 -8.18 -12.21 13.55
C THR A 183 -6.74 -11.99 13.99
N ARG A 184 -6.09 -10.90 13.56
CA ARG A 184 -4.71 -10.59 13.94
C ARG A 184 -4.62 -10.11 15.39
N PHE A 185 -5.64 -9.41 15.90
CA PHE A 185 -5.70 -9.01 17.31
C PHE A 185 -5.82 -10.21 18.25
N ASN A 186 -6.63 -11.22 17.90
CA ASN A 186 -6.78 -12.43 18.72
C ASN A 186 -5.50 -13.30 18.75
N ASN A 187 -4.54 -13.06 17.85
CA ASN A 187 -3.25 -13.74 17.81
C ASN A 187 -2.13 -12.97 18.54
N ILE A 188 -2.45 -11.81 19.16
CA ILE A 188 -1.52 -11.05 20.01
C ILE A 188 -1.38 -11.70 21.38
#